data_d106b9fee827a54a4e9a3da3b754deb0
#
_entry.id   d106b9fee827a54a4e9a3da3b754deb0
#
_cell.length_a   1.000
_cell.length_b   1.000
_cell.length_c   1.000
_cell.angle_alpha   90.00
_cell.angle_beta   90.00
_cell.angle_gamma   90.00
#
_symmetry.space_group_name_H-M   'P 1'
#
loop_
_entity.id
_entity.type
_entity.pdbx_description
1 polymer ?
#
loop_
_entity_poly.entity_id
_entity_poly.type
_entity_poly.pdbx_seq_one_letter_code
_entity_poly.pdbx_strand_id
1 'polypeptide(L)'
;MKTPLQQLVGSLVIAQACAAGAAEPVDGQQIVRAGTTPAVVGPEATFTGHVRVEQLWPATPQITASGAYVTFEPGARSAWHTHPAGQRLVVVSGVGRTQEWGKPVQELRAGDVVWCPPGVKHWHGASPVTAMTHLAVSGALDGKNVEWMEKVSDAQYTTR
;
A
#
# COMPACT_ATOMS: atom_id res chain seq x y z
N MET A 1 14.05 -77.16 1.79
CA MET A 1 14.55 -75.83 1.39
C MET A 1 13.31 -74.94 1.19
N LYS A 2 13.06 -73.98 2.09
CA LYS A 2 11.88 -73.13 2.06
C LYS A 2 12.30 -71.72 1.64
N THR A 3 11.76 -71.20 0.54
CA THR A 3 11.99 -69.88 0.00
C THR A 3 11.05 -68.88 0.70
N PRO A 4 11.51 -67.70 1.16
CA PRO A 4 10.62 -66.72 1.74
C PRO A 4 9.98 -65.80 0.67
N LEU A 5 8.71 -65.58 0.82
CA LEU A 5 7.87 -64.70 0.04
C LEU A 5 8.09 -63.25 0.46
N GLN A 6 8.65 -62.42 -0.45
CA GLN A 6 8.78 -60.96 -0.23
C GLN A 6 7.45 -60.26 -0.52
N GLN A 7 6.87 -59.63 0.53
CA GLN A 7 5.74 -58.74 0.40
C GLN A 7 6.21 -57.37 -0.10
N LEU A 8 5.74 -56.95 -1.27
CA LEU A 8 5.85 -55.57 -1.77
C LEU A 8 4.75 -54.73 -1.05
N VAL A 9 5.19 -53.80 -0.21
CA VAL A 9 4.29 -52.78 0.34
C VAL A 9 4.34 -51.58 -0.64
N GLY A 10 3.28 -51.44 -1.44
CA GLY A 10 3.11 -50.30 -2.33
C GLY A 10 2.58 -49.11 -1.54
N SER A 11 3.41 -48.06 -1.36
CA SER A 11 2.99 -46.80 -0.81
C SER A 11 2.18 -46.01 -1.84
N LEU A 12 0.88 -45.89 -1.60
CA LEU A 12 -0.05 -45.04 -2.38
C LEU A 12 0.14 -43.58 -1.95
N VAL A 13 0.87 -42.81 -2.76
CA VAL A 13 0.98 -41.35 -2.59
C VAL A 13 -0.30 -40.71 -3.17
N ILE A 14 -1.20 -40.30 -2.32
CA ILE A 14 -2.37 -39.49 -2.73
C ILE A 14 -1.88 -38.06 -2.91
N ALA A 15 -1.68 -37.63 -4.16
CA ALA A 15 -1.46 -36.24 -4.50
C ALA A 15 -2.77 -35.48 -4.35
N GLN A 16 -2.91 -34.72 -3.27
CA GLN A 16 -3.99 -33.74 -3.12
C GLN A 16 -3.71 -32.57 -4.06
N ALA A 17 -4.39 -32.53 -5.20
CA ALA A 17 -4.44 -31.35 -6.05
C ALA A 17 -5.28 -30.28 -5.32
N CYS A 18 -4.61 -29.24 -4.78
CA CYS A 18 -5.29 -28.01 -4.39
C CYS A 18 -5.85 -27.36 -5.66
N ALA A 19 -7.12 -27.59 -5.95
CA ALA A 19 -7.84 -26.80 -6.95
C ALA A 19 -7.91 -25.37 -6.41
N ALA A 20 -7.13 -24.46 -6.99
CA ALA A 20 -7.34 -23.04 -6.84
C ALA A 20 -8.71 -22.74 -7.46
N GLY A 21 -9.75 -22.70 -6.63
CA GLY A 21 -11.07 -22.30 -7.07
C GLY A 21 -10.99 -20.88 -7.66
N ALA A 22 -11.27 -20.73 -8.94
CA ALA A 22 -11.55 -19.44 -9.52
C ALA A 22 -12.71 -18.83 -8.71
N ALA A 23 -12.48 -17.61 -8.18
CA ALA A 23 -13.55 -16.90 -7.48
C ALA A 23 -14.71 -16.72 -8.46
N GLU A 24 -15.90 -17.20 -8.09
CA GLU A 24 -17.13 -17.02 -8.87
C GLU A 24 -17.31 -15.52 -9.18
N PRO A 25 -17.74 -15.16 -10.38
CA PRO A 25 -18.03 -13.78 -10.71
C PRO A 25 -19.14 -13.28 -9.79
N VAL A 26 -18.85 -12.24 -9.01
CA VAL A 26 -19.84 -11.63 -8.13
C VAL A 26 -20.81 -10.84 -8.97
N ASP A 27 -22.05 -11.30 -9.07
CA ASP A 27 -23.12 -10.60 -9.74
C ASP A 27 -23.71 -9.54 -8.80
N GLY A 28 -23.59 -8.25 -9.21
CA GLY A 28 -24.16 -7.13 -8.49
C GLY A 28 -23.16 -6.23 -7.74
N GLN A 29 -23.72 -5.22 -7.08
CA GLN A 29 -22.97 -4.19 -6.36
C GLN A 29 -22.36 -4.76 -5.06
N GLN A 30 -21.07 -4.48 -4.85
CA GLN A 30 -20.36 -4.85 -3.62
C GLN A 30 -20.20 -3.65 -2.70
N ILE A 31 -20.38 -3.84 -1.41
CA ILE A 31 -20.16 -2.83 -0.38
C ILE A 31 -19.16 -3.37 0.64
N VAL A 32 -17.97 -2.76 0.67
CA VAL A 32 -17.01 -2.95 1.77
C VAL A 32 -17.36 -1.95 2.86
N ARG A 33 -17.76 -2.44 4.03
CA ARG A 33 -18.17 -1.57 5.15
C ARG A 33 -16.94 -0.96 5.82
N ALA A 34 -17.03 0.31 6.21
CA ALA A 34 -15.99 0.97 6.96
C ALA A 34 -15.66 0.19 8.26
N GLY A 35 -14.37 0.07 8.57
CA GLY A 35 -13.89 -0.63 9.76
C GLY A 35 -13.87 -2.16 9.66
N THR A 36 -14.24 -2.75 8.52
CA THR A 36 -14.17 -4.21 8.33
C THR A 36 -12.84 -4.69 7.76
N THR A 37 -12.07 -3.80 7.14
CA THR A 37 -10.73 -4.11 6.64
C THR A 37 -9.71 -3.85 7.75
N PRO A 38 -8.88 -4.85 8.12
CA PRO A 38 -7.84 -4.63 9.11
C PRO A 38 -6.84 -3.57 8.65
N ALA A 39 -6.56 -2.60 9.51
CA ALA A 39 -5.47 -1.69 9.29
C ALA A 39 -4.14 -2.35 9.68
N VAL A 40 -3.09 -2.11 8.91
CA VAL A 40 -1.73 -2.60 9.17
C VAL A 40 -0.81 -1.44 9.53
N VAL A 41 0.19 -1.70 10.37
CA VAL A 41 1.25 -0.73 10.66
C VAL A 41 2.14 -0.61 9.44
N GLY A 42 2.43 0.61 9.02
CA GLY A 42 3.36 0.88 7.92
C GLY A 42 4.76 0.34 8.23
N PRO A 43 5.40 -0.41 7.31
CA PRO A 43 6.72 -0.98 7.56
C PRO A 43 7.76 0.09 7.87
N GLU A 44 8.62 -0.15 8.86
CA GLU A 44 9.71 0.76 9.21
C GLU A 44 10.67 1.00 8.02
N ALA A 45 10.82 0.05 7.13
CA ALA A 45 11.64 0.21 5.92
C ALA A 45 11.16 1.37 5.02
N THR A 46 9.86 1.66 4.97
CA THR A 46 9.24 2.62 4.04
C THR A 46 8.58 3.82 4.72
N PHE A 47 8.49 3.80 6.06
CA PHE A 47 7.92 4.91 6.82
C PHE A 47 8.83 5.29 8.00
N THR A 48 8.81 6.55 8.40
CA THR A 48 9.39 7.08 9.63
C THR A 48 8.26 7.49 10.54
N GLY A 49 8.33 7.14 11.84
CA GLY A 49 7.26 7.37 12.80
C GLY A 49 6.13 6.34 12.67
N HIS A 50 5.02 6.60 13.34
CA HIS A 50 3.88 5.67 13.37
C HIS A 50 2.91 5.98 12.23
N VAL A 51 2.71 4.99 11.36
CA VAL A 51 1.81 5.08 10.20
C VAL A 51 0.88 3.88 10.19
N ARG A 52 -0.40 4.11 9.90
CA ARG A 52 -1.41 3.07 9.74
C ARG A 52 -1.96 3.10 8.31
N VAL A 53 -2.01 1.94 7.69
CA VAL A 53 -2.52 1.76 6.32
C VAL A 53 -3.75 0.86 6.36
N GLU A 54 -4.86 1.35 5.81
CA GLU A 54 -6.11 0.61 5.66
C GLU A 54 -6.43 0.48 4.16
N GLN A 55 -6.25 -0.72 3.61
CA GLN A 55 -6.53 -1.01 2.20
C GLN A 55 -8.04 -0.98 1.97
N LEU A 56 -8.52 -0.17 1.03
CA LEU A 56 -9.94 -0.06 0.69
C LEU A 56 -10.33 -0.95 -0.50
N TRP A 57 -9.53 -0.94 -1.55
CA TRP A 57 -9.70 -1.82 -2.71
C TRP A 57 -8.35 -2.09 -3.40
N PRO A 58 -8.15 -3.29 -3.93
CA PRO A 58 -6.98 -3.61 -4.77
C PRO A 58 -7.16 -3.06 -6.19
N ALA A 59 -6.07 -2.94 -6.94
CA ALA A 59 -6.15 -2.78 -8.39
C ALA A 59 -6.70 -4.06 -9.02
N THR A 60 -7.54 -3.89 -10.06
CA THR A 60 -8.12 -4.98 -10.85
C THR A 60 -7.87 -4.73 -12.34
N PRO A 61 -8.09 -5.72 -13.23
CA PRO A 61 -8.01 -5.48 -14.68
C PRO A 61 -8.98 -4.41 -15.17
N GLN A 62 -10.12 -4.20 -14.51
CA GLN A 62 -11.12 -3.21 -14.86
C GLN A 62 -10.82 -1.83 -14.29
N ILE A 63 -10.24 -1.78 -13.08
CA ILE A 63 -9.80 -0.54 -12.42
C ILE A 63 -8.35 -0.73 -11.97
N THR A 64 -7.42 -0.25 -12.78
CA THR A 64 -5.97 -0.43 -12.57
C THR A 64 -5.38 0.48 -11.49
N ALA A 65 -6.20 0.89 -10.54
CA ALA A 65 -5.78 1.70 -9.39
C ALA A 65 -6.27 1.08 -8.09
N SER A 66 -5.40 1.04 -7.09
CA SER A 66 -5.75 0.67 -5.71
C SER A 66 -6.07 1.90 -4.88
N GLY A 67 -6.86 1.71 -3.80
CA GLY A 67 -7.16 2.75 -2.83
C GLY A 67 -6.83 2.33 -1.41
N ALA A 68 -6.28 3.26 -0.63
CA ALA A 68 -6.02 3.05 0.80
C ALA A 68 -6.17 4.35 1.59
N TYR A 69 -6.68 4.27 2.81
CA TYR A 69 -6.44 5.32 3.79
C TYR A 69 -5.07 5.12 4.43
N VAL A 70 -4.31 6.21 4.51
CA VAL A 70 -3.02 6.24 5.20
C VAL A 70 -3.08 7.34 6.26
N THR A 71 -2.95 6.92 7.52
CA THR A 71 -2.93 7.83 8.67
C THR A 71 -1.50 7.92 9.20
N PHE A 72 -1.01 9.14 9.27
CA PHE A 72 0.30 9.50 9.82
C PHE A 72 0.11 10.19 11.16
N GLU A 73 0.77 9.69 12.20
CA GLU A 73 0.87 10.41 13.47
C GLU A 73 1.78 11.64 13.34
N PRO A 74 1.73 12.63 14.25
CA PRO A 74 2.56 13.83 14.16
C PRO A 74 4.04 13.49 13.93
N GLY A 75 4.65 14.11 12.92
CA GLY A 75 6.03 13.86 12.52
C GLY A 75 6.27 12.64 11.65
N ALA A 76 5.29 11.74 11.51
CA ALA A 76 5.42 10.56 10.67
C ALA A 76 5.36 10.91 9.17
N ARG A 77 6.12 10.16 8.35
CA ARG A 77 6.24 10.41 6.92
C ARG A 77 6.65 9.16 6.14
N SER A 78 6.34 9.14 4.87
CA SER A 78 6.85 8.11 3.95
C SER A 78 8.34 8.30 3.66
N ALA A 79 9.02 7.27 3.19
CA ALA A 79 10.27 7.41 2.45
C ALA A 79 10.03 8.16 1.13
N TRP A 80 11.08 8.61 0.46
CA TRP A 80 11.01 9.02 -0.94
C TRP A 80 10.54 7.85 -1.78
N HIS A 81 9.69 8.12 -2.77
CA HIS A 81 9.17 7.08 -3.66
C HIS A 81 8.66 7.67 -4.96
N THR A 82 8.39 6.79 -5.93
CA THR A 82 7.73 7.11 -7.19
C THR A 82 6.56 6.16 -7.43
N HIS A 83 5.68 6.53 -8.34
CA HIS A 83 4.58 5.68 -8.82
C HIS A 83 4.67 5.54 -10.34
N PRO A 84 4.71 4.31 -10.90
CA PRO A 84 4.85 4.11 -12.34
C PRO A 84 3.66 4.62 -13.16
N ALA A 85 2.45 4.62 -12.59
CA ALA A 85 1.22 5.15 -13.21
C ALA A 85 0.66 6.39 -12.50
N GLY A 86 1.46 7.00 -11.59
CA GLY A 86 1.08 8.16 -10.79
C GLY A 86 0.19 7.83 -9.59
N GLN A 87 0.00 8.85 -8.75
CA GLN A 87 -0.80 8.77 -7.53
C GLN A 87 -1.61 10.04 -7.33
N ARG A 88 -2.85 9.90 -6.84
CA ARG A 88 -3.63 11.00 -6.25
C ARG A 88 -3.73 10.81 -4.74
N LEU A 89 -3.57 11.92 -4.02
CA LEU A 89 -3.87 11.98 -2.59
C LEU A 89 -5.06 12.93 -2.41
N VAL A 90 -6.01 12.52 -1.59
CA VAL A 90 -7.09 13.41 -1.12
C VAL A 90 -6.96 13.48 0.39
N VAL A 91 -6.63 14.64 0.93
CA VAL A 91 -6.49 14.81 2.38
C VAL A 91 -7.89 14.75 3.01
N VAL A 92 -8.10 13.79 3.89
CA VAL A 92 -9.38 13.55 4.56
C VAL A 92 -9.48 14.31 5.86
N SER A 93 -8.37 14.37 6.62
CA SER A 93 -8.33 15.06 7.92
C SER A 93 -6.92 15.46 8.31
N GLY A 94 -6.82 16.44 9.22
CA GLY A 94 -5.57 16.88 9.80
C GLY A 94 -4.77 17.83 8.92
N VAL A 95 -3.47 17.93 9.22
CA VAL A 95 -2.51 18.78 8.50
C VAL A 95 -1.28 17.95 8.14
N GLY A 96 -0.92 17.95 6.88
CA GLY A 96 0.21 17.21 6.35
C GLY A 96 1.21 18.06 5.62
N ARG A 97 2.21 17.38 5.09
CA ARG A 97 3.27 17.93 4.25
C ARG A 97 3.55 17.00 3.09
N THR A 98 3.95 17.56 1.97
CA THR A 98 4.47 16.83 0.82
C THR A 98 5.63 17.59 0.20
N GLN A 99 6.50 16.89 -0.49
CA GLN A 99 7.58 17.50 -1.26
C GLN A 99 7.88 16.66 -2.50
N GLU A 100 7.98 17.31 -3.63
CA GLU A 100 8.62 16.78 -4.82
C GLU A 100 10.14 17.02 -4.73
N TRP A 101 10.94 16.06 -5.19
CA TRP A 101 12.39 16.17 -5.14
C TRP A 101 12.90 17.48 -5.79
N GLY A 102 13.73 18.21 -5.05
CA GLY A 102 14.28 19.49 -5.50
C GLY A 102 13.33 20.68 -5.42
N LYS A 103 12.10 20.50 -4.93
CA LYS A 103 11.13 21.60 -4.73
C LYS A 103 10.92 21.89 -3.24
N PRO A 104 10.33 23.05 -2.89
CA PRO A 104 9.98 23.36 -1.50
C PRO A 104 8.94 22.38 -0.95
N VAL A 105 8.98 22.15 0.37
CA VAL A 105 7.92 21.47 1.11
C VAL A 105 6.63 22.27 1.03
N GLN A 106 5.50 21.59 0.83
CA GLN A 106 4.17 22.20 0.80
C GLN A 106 3.33 21.65 1.94
N GLU A 107 2.57 22.51 2.60
CA GLU A 107 1.58 22.11 3.58
C GLU A 107 0.32 21.63 2.89
N LEU A 108 -0.31 20.59 3.46
CA LEU A 108 -1.56 20.00 3.01
C LEU A 108 -2.62 20.10 4.11
N ARG A 109 -3.86 20.41 3.72
CA ARG A 109 -5.01 20.49 4.61
C ARG A 109 -6.16 19.63 4.12
N ALA A 110 -7.09 19.31 5.01
CA ALA A 110 -8.29 18.57 4.65
C ALA A 110 -9.03 19.23 3.47
N GLY A 111 -9.33 18.43 2.45
CA GLY A 111 -9.93 18.86 1.17
C GLY A 111 -8.91 19.06 0.04
N ASP A 112 -7.62 19.18 0.34
CA ASP A 112 -6.60 19.31 -0.70
C ASP A 112 -6.45 18.02 -1.51
N VAL A 113 -6.20 18.19 -2.81
CA VAL A 113 -5.94 17.10 -3.75
C VAL A 113 -4.56 17.28 -4.36
N VAL A 114 -3.68 16.30 -4.17
CA VAL A 114 -2.34 16.27 -4.76
C VAL A 114 -2.35 15.32 -5.95
N TRP A 115 -1.72 15.73 -7.04
CA TRP A 115 -1.39 14.85 -8.15
C TRP A 115 0.11 14.65 -8.23
N CYS A 116 0.56 13.41 -8.06
CA CYS A 116 1.94 12.98 -8.26
C CYS A 116 2.02 12.25 -9.61
N PRO A 117 2.55 12.89 -10.67
CA PRO A 117 2.68 12.28 -11.99
C PRO A 117 3.56 11.01 -11.98
N PRO A 118 3.44 10.15 -13.01
CA PRO A 118 4.30 8.99 -13.15
C PRO A 118 5.80 9.35 -13.05
N GLY A 119 6.55 8.58 -12.27
CA GLY A 119 7.99 8.74 -12.10
C GLY A 119 8.45 9.93 -11.27
N VAL A 120 7.55 10.81 -10.82
CA VAL A 120 7.93 11.94 -9.97
C VAL A 120 8.31 11.45 -8.58
N LYS A 121 9.55 11.70 -8.17
CA LYS A 121 10.07 11.38 -6.83
C LYS A 121 9.50 12.36 -5.81
N HIS A 122 8.80 11.85 -4.80
CA HIS A 122 8.14 12.65 -3.78
C HIS A 122 8.03 11.89 -2.46
N TRP A 123 7.63 12.60 -1.41
CA TRP A 123 7.19 12.05 -0.14
C TRP A 123 5.99 12.82 0.39
N HIS A 124 5.25 12.22 1.31
CA HIS A 124 4.16 12.85 2.07
C HIS A 124 4.10 12.30 3.50
N GLY A 125 3.49 13.07 4.39
CA GLY A 125 3.38 12.72 5.80
C GLY A 125 2.58 13.76 6.58
N ALA A 126 2.50 13.57 7.89
CA ALA A 126 1.86 14.50 8.81
C ALA A 126 2.70 15.77 9.02
N SER A 127 2.11 16.83 9.57
CA SER A 127 2.83 17.96 10.13
C SER A 127 3.59 17.52 11.42
N PRO A 128 4.54 18.33 11.92
CA PRO A 128 5.23 17.99 13.17
C PRO A 128 4.34 17.86 14.41
N VAL A 129 3.18 18.51 14.39
CA VAL A 129 2.33 18.66 15.60
C VAL A 129 0.90 18.14 15.40
N THR A 130 0.50 17.82 14.18
CA THR A 130 -0.86 17.37 13.85
C THR A 130 -0.80 16.15 12.97
N ALA A 131 -1.57 15.12 13.29
CA ALA A 131 -1.73 13.95 12.44
C ALA A 131 -2.40 14.32 11.11
N MET A 132 -2.22 13.49 10.10
CA MET A 132 -2.89 13.61 8.80
C MET A 132 -3.39 12.24 8.33
N THR A 133 -4.62 12.21 7.81
CA THR A 133 -5.12 11.07 7.05
C THR A 133 -5.41 11.51 5.62
N HIS A 134 -4.95 10.75 4.65
CA HIS A 134 -5.35 10.93 3.25
C HIS A 134 -5.85 9.61 2.64
N LEU A 135 -6.70 9.73 1.63
CA LEU A 135 -6.98 8.67 0.67
C LEU A 135 -5.87 8.70 -0.40
N ALA A 136 -5.14 7.60 -0.53
CA ALA A 136 -4.22 7.37 -1.63
C ALA A 136 -4.91 6.55 -2.72
N VAL A 137 -4.90 7.04 -3.96
CA VAL A 137 -5.33 6.30 -5.15
C VAL A 137 -4.12 6.15 -6.05
N SER A 138 -3.57 4.94 -6.10
CA SER A 138 -2.31 4.66 -6.79
C SER A 138 -2.55 3.79 -8.02
N GLY A 139 -2.19 4.32 -9.19
CA GLY A 139 -2.23 3.58 -10.43
C GLY A 139 -1.21 2.45 -10.45
N ALA A 140 -1.57 1.31 -11.03
CA ALA A 140 -0.70 0.18 -11.24
C ALA A 140 -0.29 0.05 -12.71
N LEU A 141 0.99 -0.23 -12.96
CA LEU A 141 1.55 -0.56 -14.26
C LEU A 141 2.36 -1.85 -14.11
N ASP A 142 2.07 -2.86 -14.91
CA ASP A 142 2.72 -4.17 -14.86
C ASP A 142 2.74 -4.79 -13.45
N GLY A 143 1.63 -4.63 -12.71
CA GLY A 143 1.47 -5.16 -11.35
C GLY A 143 2.19 -4.36 -10.26
N LYS A 144 2.88 -3.27 -10.60
CA LYS A 144 3.57 -2.39 -9.64
C LYS A 144 2.80 -1.07 -9.49
N ASN A 145 2.70 -0.57 -8.25
CA ASN A 145 2.08 0.72 -7.97
C ASN A 145 3.00 1.70 -7.25
N VAL A 146 4.17 1.27 -6.76
CA VAL A 146 5.13 2.11 -6.04
C VAL A 146 6.56 1.55 -6.17
N GLU A 147 7.53 2.45 -6.22
CA GLU A 147 8.96 2.17 -6.07
C GLU A 147 9.52 2.97 -4.90
N TRP A 148 9.87 2.25 -3.82
CA TRP A 148 10.40 2.85 -2.60
C TRP A 148 11.89 3.18 -2.75
N MET A 149 12.31 4.30 -2.19
CA MET A 149 13.67 4.83 -2.20
C MET A 149 14.15 5.09 -0.77
N GLU A 150 15.14 5.98 -0.62
CA GLU A 150 15.71 6.33 0.68
C GLU A 150 14.72 7.03 1.61
N LYS A 151 14.98 6.96 2.89
CA LYS A 151 14.22 7.69 3.92
C LYS A 151 14.37 9.20 3.75
N VAL A 152 13.30 9.93 4.04
CA VAL A 152 13.34 11.39 4.20
C VAL A 152 14.06 11.72 5.51
N SER A 153 15.18 12.44 5.43
CA SER A 153 15.90 12.88 6.62
C SER A 153 15.12 13.92 7.43
N ASP A 154 15.45 14.08 8.70
CA ASP A 154 14.82 15.12 9.54
C ASP A 154 15.09 16.53 8.98
N ALA A 155 16.27 16.76 8.42
CA ALA A 155 16.61 18.02 7.76
C ALA A 155 15.68 18.30 6.57
N GLN A 156 15.46 17.32 5.68
CA GLN A 156 14.53 17.44 4.56
C GLN A 156 13.09 17.67 5.01
N TYR A 157 12.65 16.91 6.03
CA TYR A 157 11.29 17.02 6.54
C TYR A 157 11.01 18.37 7.20
N THR A 158 11.98 18.99 7.88
CA THR A 158 11.82 20.27 8.59
C THR A 158 12.07 21.51 7.74
N THR A 159 12.60 21.36 6.51
CA THR A 159 12.80 22.48 5.58
C THR A 159 11.47 23.22 5.34
N ARG A 160 11.54 24.55 5.29
CA ARG A 160 10.39 25.43 5.01
C ARG A 160 10.42 25.90 3.58
#